data_2b6201adf6274e40dea9d8baf8f7e25b
#
_entry.id   2b6201adf6274e40dea9d8baf8f7e25b
#
_cell.length_a   1.000
_cell.length_b   1.000
_cell.length_c   1.000
_cell.angle_alpha   90.00
_cell.angle_beta   90.00
_cell.angle_gamma   90.00
#
_symmetry.space_group_name_H-M   'P 1'
#
loop_
_entity.id
_entity.type
_entity.pdbx_description
1 polymer ?
#
loop_
_entity_poly.entity_id
_entity_poly.type
_entity_poly.pdbx_seq_one_letter_code
_entity_poly.pdbx_strand_id
1 'polypeptide(L)'
;MTRYLPLALLLPVAFASAPQQPQPRSRSAAIADRGLTPADFPKLQKIADRVYVFSDLHSGGFGYLTNDLIVVTDAGVLVADGQGTPAVTQKLVDEIRRLTPQPIVNVVVCSEHGDHTGGNVSFPSSAVFFSSPASQAALQAQAANDRPGGSRTIVPAETVASSRTIRLGTTEIDIVYNGRAHTSGDLEVSLPAEKILFASEVFTNHIFPSMRTAYPSEWIATLERVAAIDAAMIVPGHGFVEDPATMQAEFVAFRHAMGTVVAEGIRLHGLNLPASDAVAQARWGEYVRWTGSERNAPIAIQRVFDELDGKLK
;
A
#
# COMPACT_ATOMS: atom_id res chain seq x y z
N MET A 1 81.51 -16.26 5.84
CA MET A 1 80.50 -15.12 5.87
C MET A 1 79.10 -15.66 5.59
N THR A 2 78.42 -16.00 6.63
CA THR A 2 77.08 -16.62 6.54
C THR A 2 76.03 -15.50 6.67
N ARG A 3 75.24 -15.26 5.61
CA ARG A 3 74.18 -14.25 5.60
C ARG A 3 72.89 -14.88 6.11
N TYR A 4 72.36 -14.39 7.22
CA TYR A 4 71.04 -14.72 7.73
C TYR A 4 70.00 -13.82 7.01
N LEU A 5 69.04 -14.43 6.33
CA LEU A 5 67.78 -13.72 5.87
C LEU A 5 66.78 -13.71 7.03
N PRO A 6 66.11 -12.60 7.28
CA PRO A 6 65.02 -12.59 8.24
C PRO A 6 63.75 -13.21 7.64
N LEU A 7 63.20 -14.17 8.37
CA LEU A 7 61.89 -14.79 8.06
C LEU A 7 60.78 -13.80 8.49
N ALA A 8 60.10 -13.20 7.53
CA ALA A 8 58.94 -12.34 7.80
C ALA A 8 57.74 -13.22 8.15
N LEU A 9 57.30 -13.17 9.40
CA LEU A 9 56.06 -13.79 9.86
C LEU A 9 54.89 -12.99 9.33
N LEU A 10 54.16 -13.51 8.33
CA LEU A 10 52.85 -13.01 7.88
C LEU A 10 51.79 -13.50 8.86
N LEU A 11 51.32 -12.61 9.73
CA LEU A 11 50.13 -12.84 10.56
C LEU A 11 48.87 -12.79 9.67
N PRO A 12 47.96 -13.77 9.76
CA PRO A 12 46.69 -13.70 9.04
C PRO A 12 45.83 -12.58 9.62
N VAL A 13 45.51 -11.60 8.83
CA VAL A 13 44.47 -10.60 9.15
C VAL A 13 43.12 -11.32 9.07
N ALA A 14 42.53 -11.60 10.22
CA ALA A 14 41.16 -12.09 10.29
C ALA A 14 40.24 -10.95 9.87
N PHE A 15 39.66 -11.05 8.68
CA PHE A 15 38.51 -10.20 8.29
C PHE A 15 37.34 -10.58 9.19
N ALA A 16 36.99 -9.69 10.11
CA ALA A 16 35.71 -9.79 10.83
C ALA A 16 34.60 -9.72 9.80
N SER A 17 33.83 -10.79 9.66
CA SER A 17 32.62 -10.81 8.84
C SER A 17 31.68 -9.70 9.32
N ALA A 18 31.27 -8.81 8.44
CA ALA A 18 30.24 -7.83 8.76
C ALA A 18 29.01 -8.59 9.29
N PRO A 19 28.32 -8.06 10.33
CA PRO A 19 27.13 -8.70 10.84
C PRO A 19 26.14 -8.85 9.69
N GLN A 20 25.72 -10.09 9.44
CA GLN A 20 24.79 -10.43 8.36
C GLN A 20 23.47 -9.74 8.68
N GLN A 21 23.00 -8.88 7.79
CA GLN A 21 21.70 -8.21 7.99
C GLN A 21 20.58 -9.25 8.06
N PRO A 22 19.59 -9.06 8.94
CA PRO A 22 18.46 -9.97 9.05
C PRO A 22 17.76 -10.08 7.69
N GLN A 23 17.41 -11.31 7.29
CA GLN A 23 16.76 -11.56 6.01
C GLN A 23 15.31 -11.02 6.01
N PRO A 24 14.82 -10.51 4.87
CA PRO A 24 13.42 -10.11 4.71
C PRO A 24 12.48 -11.26 5.00
N ARG A 25 11.35 -10.96 5.67
CA ARG A 25 10.33 -11.96 5.94
C ARG A 25 9.56 -12.26 4.66
N SER A 26 9.48 -13.51 4.27
CA SER A 26 8.69 -13.91 3.12
C SER A 26 7.19 -13.82 3.42
N ARG A 27 6.36 -13.57 2.38
CA ARG A 27 4.90 -13.62 2.48
C ARG A 27 4.42 -14.95 3.07
N SER A 28 5.00 -16.07 2.63
CA SER A 28 4.64 -17.40 3.12
C SER A 28 4.86 -17.53 4.63
N ALA A 29 5.96 -17.00 5.14
CA ALA A 29 6.23 -16.98 6.57
C ALA A 29 5.21 -16.11 7.31
N ALA A 30 4.89 -14.92 6.80
CA ALA A 30 3.91 -14.01 7.42
C ALA A 30 2.49 -14.61 7.47
N ILE A 31 2.10 -15.41 6.47
CA ILE A 31 0.85 -16.17 6.43
C ILE A 31 0.88 -17.29 7.49
N ALA A 32 1.96 -18.09 7.50
CA ALA A 32 2.11 -19.23 8.41
C ALA A 32 2.14 -18.82 9.89
N ASP A 33 2.74 -17.70 10.23
CA ASP A 33 2.77 -17.17 11.60
C ASP A 33 1.40 -16.83 12.16
N ARG A 34 0.42 -16.63 11.28
CA ARG A 34 -0.99 -16.40 11.64
C ARG A 34 -1.84 -17.66 11.60
N GLY A 35 -1.20 -18.82 11.41
CA GLY A 35 -1.89 -20.10 11.28
C GLY A 35 -2.71 -20.22 9.99
N LEU A 36 -2.42 -19.38 8.99
CA LEU A 36 -3.11 -19.33 7.71
C LEU A 36 -2.30 -20.05 6.63
N THR A 37 -2.98 -20.40 5.55
CA THR A 37 -2.42 -20.96 4.32
C THR A 37 -2.88 -20.13 3.11
N PRO A 38 -2.27 -20.25 1.94
CA PRO A 38 -2.79 -19.61 0.73
C PRO A 38 -4.23 -20.03 0.36
N ALA A 39 -4.70 -21.18 0.83
CA ALA A 39 -6.06 -21.67 0.58
C ALA A 39 -7.13 -20.90 1.39
N ASP A 40 -6.72 -20.18 2.43
CA ASP A 40 -7.61 -19.33 3.23
C ASP A 40 -7.97 -17.99 2.53
N PHE A 41 -7.44 -17.77 1.32
CA PHE A 41 -7.69 -16.59 0.52
C PHE A 41 -8.43 -16.94 -0.80
N PRO A 42 -9.33 -16.05 -1.28
CA PRO A 42 -9.65 -14.76 -0.69
C PRO A 42 -10.34 -14.90 0.68
N LYS A 43 -10.10 -13.93 1.55
CA LYS A 43 -10.70 -13.89 2.90
C LYS A 43 -11.64 -12.71 2.99
N LEU A 44 -12.88 -12.98 3.44
CA LEU A 44 -13.84 -11.95 3.83
C LEU A 44 -13.88 -11.87 5.35
N GLN A 45 -13.60 -10.69 5.88
CA GLN A 45 -13.56 -10.43 7.32
C GLN A 45 -14.57 -9.35 7.70
N LYS A 46 -15.48 -9.65 8.62
CA LYS A 46 -16.35 -8.64 9.24
C LYS A 46 -15.54 -7.85 10.28
N ILE A 47 -15.45 -6.51 10.13
CA ILE A 47 -14.71 -5.63 11.06
C ILE A 47 -15.63 -4.75 11.91
N ALA A 48 -16.87 -4.53 11.47
CA ALA A 48 -17.93 -3.90 12.24
C ALA A 48 -19.30 -4.38 11.73
N ASP A 49 -20.39 -3.88 12.30
CA ASP A 49 -21.69 -4.20 11.75
C ASP A 49 -21.81 -3.65 10.33
N ARG A 50 -22.20 -4.54 9.38
CA ARG A 50 -22.33 -4.23 7.96
C ARG A 50 -21.06 -3.70 7.28
N VAL A 51 -19.87 -3.79 7.93
CA VAL A 51 -18.57 -3.37 7.35
C VAL A 51 -17.63 -4.56 7.28
N TYR A 52 -17.08 -4.79 6.10
CA TYR A 52 -16.23 -5.94 5.82
C TYR A 52 -14.97 -5.53 5.07
N VAL A 53 -13.92 -6.34 5.19
CA VAL A 53 -12.74 -6.26 4.34
C VAL A 53 -12.62 -7.55 3.54
N PHE A 54 -12.44 -7.43 2.24
CA PHE A 54 -12.05 -8.53 1.38
C PHE A 54 -10.55 -8.45 1.13
N SER A 55 -9.85 -9.57 1.31
CA SER A 55 -8.39 -9.65 1.13
C SER A 55 -8.05 -10.79 0.19
N ASP A 56 -7.23 -10.55 -0.83
CA ASP A 56 -6.69 -11.62 -1.69
C ASP A 56 -5.16 -11.50 -1.83
N LEU A 57 -4.53 -12.67 -2.04
CA LEU A 57 -3.08 -12.83 -2.19
C LEU A 57 -2.54 -12.47 -3.58
N HIS A 58 -3.40 -12.29 -4.57
CA HIS A 58 -3.02 -12.38 -5.97
C HIS A 58 -3.12 -11.08 -6.76
N SER A 59 -3.40 -9.98 -6.09
CA SER A 59 -3.48 -8.70 -6.79
C SER A 59 -2.11 -8.27 -7.30
N GLY A 60 -2.06 -7.95 -8.58
CA GLY A 60 -0.91 -7.35 -9.23
C GLY A 60 0.37 -8.19 -9.32
N GLY A 61 0.37 -9.44 -8.87
CA GLY A 61 1.56 -10.31 -8.92
C GLY A 61 2.70 -9.93 -7.97
N PHE A 62 2.53 -8.91 -7.14
CA PHE A 62 3.57 -8.41 -6.22
C PHE A 62 3.73 -9.22 -4.93
N GLY A 63 2.84 -10.16 -4.70
CA GLY A 63 2.95 -11.05 -3.55
C GLY A 63 2.48 -10.43 -2.24
N TYR A 64 1.77 -9.31 -2.27
CA TYR A 64 1.11 -8.69 -1.12
C TYR A 64 -0.37 -9.08 -1.09
N LEU A 65 -0.97 -9.02 0.11
CA LEU A 65 -2.43 -8.97 0.22
C LEU A 65 -2.89 -7.63 -0.32
N THR A 66 -3.98 -7.62 -1.11
CA THR A 66 -4.70 -6.39 -1.45
C THR A 66 -6.04 -6.43 -0.72
N ASN A 67 -6.40 -5.34 -0.09
CA ASN A 67 -7.60 -5.21 0.72
C ASN A 67 -8.58 -4.24 0.06
N ASP A 68 -9.87 -4.60 0.11
CA ASP A 68 -10.97 -3.75 -0.31
C ASP A 68 -11.94 -3.57 0.87
N LEU A 69 -12.45 -2.36 1.07
CA LEU A 69 -13.50 -2.12 2.07
C LEU A 69 -14.88 -2.30 1.45
N ILE A 70 -15.77 -2.97 2.15
CA ILE A 70 -17.18 -3.17 1.76
C ILE A 70 -18.08 -2.57 2.83
N VAL A 71 -18.94 -1.62 2.45
CA VAL A 71 -19.92 -1.00 3.33
C VAL A 71 -21.32 -1.34 2.83
N VAL A 72 -22.02 -2.18 3.57
CA VAL A 72 -23.39 -2.61 3.25
C VAL A 72 -24.39 -1.70 3.93
N THR A 73 -25.31 -1.14 3.15
CA THR A 73 -26.40 -0.27 3.67
C THR A 73 -27.74 -0.72 3.14
N ASP A 74 -28.83 -0.13 3.63
CA ASP A 74 -30.18 -0.42 3.13
C ASP A 74 -30.44 0.21 1.75
N ALA A 75 -29.58 1.16 1.34
CA ALA A 75 -29.70 1.87 0.05
C ALA A 75 -28.69 1.39 -1.01
N GLY A 76 -27.91 0.36 -0.71
CA GLY A 76 -26.89 -0.18 -1.60
C GLY A 76 -25.58 -0.47 -0.89
N VAL A 77 -24.58 -0.89 -1.67
CA VAL A 77 -23.24 -1.19 -1.19
C VAL A 77 -22.24 -0.20 -1.78
N LEU A 78 -21.36 0.35 -0.94
CA LEU A 78 -20.16 1.04 -1.37
C LEU A 78 -18.97 0.09 -1.24
N VAL A 79 -18.09 0.07 -2.25
CA VAL A 79 -16.81 -0.64 -2.22
C VAL A 79 -15.70 0.39 -2.39
N ALA A 80 -14.67 0.32 -1.54
CA ALA A 80 -13.45 1.09 -1.72
C ALA A 80 -12.34 0.15 -2.19
N ASP A 81 -11.76 0.50 -3.32
CA ASP A 81 -10.87 -0.25 -4.19
C ASP A 81 -11.50 -1.52 -4.81
N GLY A 82 -10.80 -2.05 -5.80
CA GLY A 82 -11.04 -3.35 -6.40
C GLY A 82 -9.74 -4.16 -6.41
N GLN A 83 -9.72 -5.22 -7.18
CA GLN A 83 -8.58 -6.11 -7.25
C GLN A 83 -7.84 -6.01 -8.60
N GLY A 84 -6.64 -6.56 -8.68
CA GLY A 84 -5.76 -6.42 -9.83
C GLY A 84 -6.22 -7.12 -11.11
N THR A 85 -7.22 -7.98 -11.07
CA THR A 85 -7.74 -8.68 -12.25
C THR A 85 -9.26 -8.85 -12.21
N PRO A 86 -9.93 -8.93 -13.38
CA PRO A 86 -11.36 -9.17 -13.45
C PRO A 86 -11.80 -10.44 -12.70
N ALA A 87 -11.00 -11.51 -12.77
CA ALA A 87 -11.33 -12.76 -12.12
C ALA A 87 -11.35 -12.66 -10.58
N VAL A 88 -10.45 -11.88 -10.01
CA VAL A 88 -10.38 -11.67 -8.55
C VAL A 88 -11.44 -10.67 -8.09
N THR A 89 -11.63 -9.56 -8.81
CA THR A 89 -12.72 -8.62 -8.52
C THR A 89 -14.09 -9.30 -8.65
N GLN A 90 -14.26 -10.26 -9.57
CA GLN A 90 -15.50 -11.04 -9.67
C GLN A 90 -15.75 -11.84 -8.39
N LYS A 91 -14.71 -12.42 -7.75
CA LYS A 91 -14.88 -13.10 -6.44
C LYS A 91 -15.35 -12.12 -5.35
N LEU A 92 -14.77 -10.90 -5.31
CA LEU A 92 -15.25 -9.84 -4.41
C LEU A 92 -16.73 -9.54 -4.64
N VAL A 93 -17.15 -9.34 -5.89
CA VAL A 93 -18.56 -9.09 -6.25
C VAL A 93 -19.45 -10.26 -5.84
N ASP A 94 -18.99 -11.50 -6.01
CA ASP A 94 -19.76 -12.69 -5.63
C ASP A 94 -19.89 -12.85 -4.12
N GLU A 95 -18.85 -12.49 -3.34
CA GLU A 95 -18.95 -12.43 -1.86
C GLU A 95 -19.95 -11.37 -1.40
N ILE A 96 -19.95 -10.18 -2.02
CA ILE A 96 -20.94 -9.13 -1.71
C ILE A 96 -22.37 -9.64 -1.97
N ARG A 97 -22.61 -10.35 -3.07
CA ARG A 97 -23.92 -10.93 -3.38
C ARG A 97 -24.38 -11.98 -2.37
N ARG A 98 -23.43 -12.67 -1.70
CA ARG A 98 -23.76 -13.62 -0.60
C ARG A 98 -24.11 -12.89 0.69
N LEU A 99 -23.49 -11.72 0.93
CA LEU A 99 -23.76 -10.90 2.13
C LEU A 99 -25.12 -10.22 2.10
N THR A 100 -25.52 -9.73 0.92
CA THR A 100 -26.71 -8.85 0.81
C THR A 100 -27.31 -8.90 -0.59
N PRO A 101 -28.67 -8.78 -0.72
CA PRO A 101 -29.32 -8.55 -2.00
C PRO A 101 -29.16 -7.13 -2.54
N GLN A 102 -28.59 -6.21 -1.75
CA GLN A 102 -28.42 -4.81 -2.16
C GLN A 102 -27.40 -4.70 -3.30
N PRO A 103 -27.65 -3.83 -4.31
CA PRO A 103 -26.72 -3.63 -5.41
C PRO A 103 -25.47 -2.85 -4.96
N ILE A 104 -24.34 -3.10 -5.62
CA ILE A 104 -23.18 -2.21 -5.54
C ILE A 104 -23.52 -0.95 -6.32
N VAL A 105 -23.58 0.19 -5.62
CA VAL A 105 -23.99 1.48 -6.18
C VAL A 105 -22.84 2.46 -6.30
N ASN A 106 -21.81 2.33 -5.45
CA ASN A 106 -20.63 3.19 -5.45
C ASN A 106 -19.34 2.37 -5.38
N VAL A 107 -18.34 2.79 -6.14
CA VAL A 107 -16.97 2.28 -6.06
C VAL A 107 -16.03 3.47 -5.91
N VAL A 108 -15.22 3.49 -4.87
CA VAL A 108 -14.19 4.50 -4.65
C VAL A 108 -12.85 3.91 -5.09
N VAL A 109 -12.22 4.49 -6.08
CA VAL A 109 -10.85 4.17 -6.50
C VAL A 109 -9.92 5.00 -5.63
N CYS A 110 -9.40 4.39 -4.56
CA CYS A 110 -8.51 5.05 -3.62
C CYS A 110 -7.10 5.19 -4.19
N SER A 111 -6.66 4.22 -5.01
CA SER A 111 -5.40 4.29 -5.75
C SER A 111 -5.62 3.90 -7.22
N GLU A 112 -4.95 4.61 -8.15
CA GLU A 112 -4.98 4.27 -9.57
C GLU A 112 -4.10 3.08 -9.95
N HIS A 113 -3.36 2.51 -9.04
CA HIS A 113 -2.49 1.37 -9.32
C HIS A 113 -3.28 0.14 -9.77
N GLY A 114 -2.65 -0.63 -10.65
CA GLY A 114 -3.33 -1.74 -11.34
C GLY A 114 -3.81 -2.86 -10.43
N ASP A 115 -3.22 -3.04 -9.26
CA ASP A 115 -3.64 -4.01 -8.25
C ASP A 115 -4.90 -3.59 -7.47
N HIS A 116 -5.32 -2.32 -7.60
CA HIS A 116 -6.58 -1.77 -7.09
C HIS A 116 -7.62 -1.52 -8.19
N THR A 117 -7.22 -1.49 -9.46
CA THR A 117 -8.10 -1.06 -10.55
C THR A 117 -8.25 -2.04 -11.70
N GLY A 118 -7.30 -2.98 -11.87
CA GLY A 118 -7.23 -3.85 -13.06
C GLY A 118 -8.45 -4.75 -13.25
N GLY A 119 -9.22 -4.99 -12.19
CA GLY A 119 -10.44 -5.79 -12.20
C GLY A 119 -11.73 -4.99 -12.21
N ASN A 120 -11.70 -3.66 -12.26
CA ASN A 120 -12.87 -2.80 -12.06
C ASN A 120 -13.99 -3.00 -13.10
N VAL A 121 -13.71 -3.60 -14.25
CA VAL A 121 -14.71 -4.01 -15.25
C VAL A 121 -15.71 -5.04 -14.71
N SER A 122 -15.41 -5.74 -13.62
CA SER A 122 -16.27 -6.74 -13.01
C SER A 122 -17.35 -6.13 -12.10
N PHE A 123 -17.22 -4.87 -11.70
CA PHE A 123 -18.28 -4.18 -10.99
C PHE A 123 -19.47 -3.90 -11.92
N PRO A 124 -20.70 -3.77 -11.39
CA PRO A 124 -21.86 -3.42 -12.18
C PRO A 124 -21.65 -2.11 -12.96
N SER A 125 -22.03 -2.09 -14.22
CA SER A 125 -21.92 -0.88 -15.07
C SER A 125 -22.79 0.29 -14.60
N SER A 126 -23.75 0.04 -13.71
CA SER A 126 -24.59 1.04 -13.04
C SER A 126 -23.93 1.66 -11.81
N ALA A 127 -22.83 1.12 -11.33
CA ALA A 127 -22.11 1.68 -10.20
C ALA A 127 -21.44 3.01 -10.57
N VAL A 128 -21.50 3.98 -9.66
CA VAL A 128 -20.81 5.27 -9.81
C VAL A 128 -19.42 5.14 -9.24
N PHE A 129 -18.42 5.44 -10.07
CA PHE A 129 -17.02 5.40 -9.66
C PHE A 129 -16.51 6.79 -9.28
N PHE A 130 -15.81 6.86 -8.15
CA PHE A 130 -15.14 8.05 -7.63
C PHE A 130 -13.64 7.86 -7.63
N SER A 131 -12.88 8.93 -7.88
CA SER A 131 -11.42 8.98 -7.67
C SER A 131 -10.98 10.41 -7.37
N SER A 132 -9.71 10.62 -7.07
CA SER A 132 -9.16 11.97 -7.12
C SER A 132 -9.00 12.46 -8.58
N PRO A 133 -8.90 13.78 -8.82
CA PRO A 133 -8.59 14.30 -10.16
C PRO A 133 -7.28 13.75 -10.72
N ALA A 134 -6.26 13.54 -9.86
CA ALA A 134 -4.96 13.00 -10.28
C ALA A 134 -5.07 11.54 -10.72
N SER A 135 -5.74 10.69 -9.93
CA SER A 135 -5.99 9.29 -10.28
C SER A 135 -6.87 9.17 -11.52
N GLN A 136 -7.90 10.05 -11.68
CA GLN A 136 -8.71 10.07 -12.90
C GLN A 136 -7.84 10.34 -14.14
N ALA A 137 -6.95 11.34 -14.08
CA ALA A 137 -6.06 11.67 -15.19
C ALA A 137 -5.10 10.51 -15.53
N ALA A 138 -4.56 9.83 -14.52
CA ALA A 138 -3.71 8.66 -14.70
C ALA A 138 -4.48 7.51 -15.37
N LEU A 139 -5.71 7.22 -14.92
CA LEU A 139 -6.57 6.19 -15.50
C LEU A 139 -7.03 6.56 -16.93
N GLN A 140 -7.26 7.84 -17.24
CA GLN A 140 -7.53 8.30 -18.61
C GLN A 140 -6.33 8.01 -19.54
N ALA A 141 -5.12 8.31 -19.07
CA ALA A 141 -3.91 8.01 -19.82
C ALA A 141 -3.69 6.50 -20.02
N GLN A 142 -4.03 5.69 -19.01
CA GLN A 142 -3.98 4.23 -19.12
C GLN A 142 -5.03 3.72 -20.10
N ALA A 143 -6.29 4.19 -20.03
CA ALA A 143 -7.36 3.78 -20.93
C ALA A 143 -7.06 4.07 -22.40
N ALA A 144 -6.33 5.16 -22.68
CA ALA A 144 -5.88 5.50 -24.04
C ALA A 144 -4.89 4.47 -24.62
N ASN A 145 -4.30 3.63 -23.76
CA ASN A 145 -3.34 2.58 -24.13
C ASN A 145 -3.92 1.16 -23.97
N ASP A 146 -5.21 1.04 -23.69
CA ASP A 146 -5.88 -0.26 -23.60
C ASP A 146 -5.77 -1.03 -24.92
N ARG A 147 -5.39 -2.30 -24.82
CA ARG A 147 -5.22 -3.15 -26.01
C ARG A 147 -6.55 -3.79 -26.40
N PRO A 148 -6.86 -3.92 -27.69
CA PRO A 148 -8.02 -4.66 -28.15
C PRO A 148 -8.03 -6.09 -27.59
N GLY A 149 -9.14 -6.51 -26.97
CA GLY A 149 -9.29 -7.82 -26.34
C GLY A 149 -8.65 -7.97 -24.96
N GLY A 150 -8.01 -6.92 -24.43
CA GLY A 150 -7.54 -6.85 -23.04
C GLY A 150 -8.62 -6.39 -22.05
N SER A 151 -8.27 -6.35 -20.76
CA SER A 151 -9.13 -5.72 -19.75
C SER A 151 -9.23 -4.21 -20.02
N ARG A 152 -10.45 -3.66 -19.96
CA ARG A 152 -10.69 -2.24 -20.17
C ARG A 152 -10.47 -1.50 -18.86
N THR A 153 -9.72 -0.39 -18.92
CA THR A 153 -9.57 0.53 -17.80
C THR A 153 -10.89 1.29 -17.56
N ILE A 154 -11.42 1.23 -16.36
CA ILE A 154 -12.58 2.03 -15.95
C ILE A 154 -12.07 3.38 -15.47
N VAL A 155 -12.50 4.44 -16.16
CA VAL A 155 -12.21 5.83 -15.77
C VAL A 155 -13.36 6.33 -14.91
N PRO A 156 -13.14 6.69 -13.63
CA PRO A 156 -14.18 7.24 -12.77
C PRO A 156 -14.81 8.51 -13.35
N ALA A 157 -16.13 8.60 -13.29
CA ALA A 157 -16.86 9.77 -13.80
C ALA A 157 -16.87 10.91 -12.78
N GLU A 158 -16.82 10.59 -11.49
CA GLU A 158 -16.90 11.54 -10.39
C GLU A 158 -15.52 11.73 -9.75
N THR A 159 -15.19 12.99 -9.40
CA THR A 159 -13.92 13.29 -8.73
C THR A 159 -14.12 13.91 -7.35
N VAL A 160 -13.15 13.63 -6.46
CA VAL A 160 -13.06 14.18 -5.11
C VAL A 160 -11.71 14.89 -5.00
N ALA A 161 -11.72 16.21 -5.00
CA ALA A 161 -10.50 17.02 -4.96
C ALA A 161 -9.97 17.27 -3.53
N SER A 162 -10.84 17.19 -2.53
CA SER A 162 -10.48 17.35 -1.10
C SER A 162 -11.27 16.40 -0.22
N SER A 163 -12.60 16.56 -0.17
CA SER A 163 -13.49 15.67 0.56
C SER A 163 -14.88 15.63 -0.06
N ARG A 164 -15.56 14.51 0.11
CA ARG A 164 -16.96 14.34 -0.30
C ARG A 164 -17.65 13.36 0.64
N THR A 165 -18.76 13.79 1.25
CA THR A 165 -19.63 12.91 2.01
C THR A 165 -20.66 12.27 1.09
N ILE A 166 -20.77 10.95 1.14
CA ILE A 166 -21.82 10.14 0.51
C ILE A 166 -22.77 9.68 1.62
N ARG A 167 -24.08 9.79 1.38
CA ARG A 167 -25.11 9.23 2.27
C ARG A 167 -25.83 8.11 1.57
N LEU A 168 -25.65 6.89 2.07
CA LEU A 168 -26.37 5.70 1.62
C LEU A 168 -27.36 5.28 2.71
N GLY A 169 -28.63 5.62 2.53
CA GLY A 169 -29.62 5.48 3.59
C GLY A 169 -29.27 6.35 4.79
N THR A 170 -29.04 5.71 5.94
CA THR A 170 -28.62 6.39 7.19
C THR A 170 -27.11 6.44 7.38
N THR A 171 -26.35 5.73 6.55
CA THR A 171 -24.89 5.65 6.68
C THR A 171 -24.22 6.84 5.99
N GLU A 172 -23.40 7.55 6.74
CA GLU A 172 -22.54 8.61 6.23
C GLU A 172 -21.12 8.05 5.97
N ILE A 173 -20.60 8.32 4.77
CA ILE A 173 -19.32 7.82 4.30
C ILE A 173 -18.56 9.01 3.73
N ASP A 174 -17.40 9.30 4.31
CA ASP A 174 -16.53 10.37 3.84
C ASP A 174 -15.42 9.82 2.96
N ILE A 175 -15.30 10.37 1.74
CA ILE A 175 -14.16 10.15 0.86
C ILE A 175 -13.25 11.37 1.02
N VAL A 176 -12.00 11.16 1.38
CA VAL A 176 -11.08 12.23 1.74
C VAL A 176 -9.78 12.12 0.94
N TYR A 177 -9.26 13.27 0.52
CA TYR A 177 -7.90 13.41 0.00
C TYR A 177 -7.04 14.16 1.02
N ASN A 178 -6.15 13.45 1.68
CA ASN A 178 -5.26 14.03 2.70
C ASN A 178 -3.93 14.52 2.14
N GLY A 179 -3.69 14.38 0.84
CA GLY A 179 -2.48 14.84 0.17
C GLY A 179 -1.78 13.74 -0.62
N ARG A 180 -0.73 14.11 -1.32
CA ARG A 180 0.10 13.16 -2.06
C ARG A 180 0.79 12.21 -1.09
N ALA A 181 0.86 10.92 -1.44
CA ALA A 181 1.45 9.88 -0.62
C ALA A 181 2.13 8.81 -1.49
N HIS A 182 1.54 7.62 -1.58
CA HIS A 182 2.01 6.52 -2.42
C HIS A 182 1.87 6.84 -3.92
N THR A 183 0.83 7.64 -4.24
CA THR A 183 0.63 8.28 -5.54
C THR A 183 0.35 9.78 -5.36
N SER A 184 0.03 10.46 -6.46
CA SER A 184 -0.43 11.85 -6.41
C SER A 184 -1.91 12.00 -6.06
N GLY A 185 -2.64 10.90 -6.00
CA GLY A 185 -4.11 10.93 -5.94
C GLY A 185 -4.74 9.97 -4.94
N ASP A 186 -4.00 9.50 -3.94
CA ASP A 186 -4.55 8.55 -2.96
C ASP A 186 -5.72 9.15 -2.19
N LEU A 187 -6.82 8.39 -2.11
CA LEU A 187 -8.01 8.71 -1.33
C LEU A 187 -8.14 7.74 -0.16
N GLU A 188 -8.74 8.23 0.91
CA GLU A 188 -9.16 7.40 2.04
C GLU A 188 -10.69 7.41 2.15
N VAL A 189 -11.25 6.34 2.73
CA VAL A 189 -12.68 6.23 3.02
C VAL A 189 -12.90 6.11 4.51
N SER A 190 -13.62 7.09 5.09
CA SER A 190 -13.91 7.14 6.52
C SER A 190 -15.38 6.83 6.79
N LEU A 191 -15.63 6.05 7.84
CA LEU A 191 -16.93 5.80 8.44
C LEU A 191 -16.92 6.41 9.84
N PRO A 192 -17.31 7.71 9.98
CA PRO A 192 -17.16 8.42 11.25
C PRO A 192 -17.94 7.80 12.41
N ALA A 193 -19.15 7.29 12.15
CA ALA A 193 -19.98 6.66 13.17
C ALA A 193 -19.36 5.36 13.71
N GLU A 194 -18.76 4.55 12.85
CA GLU A 194 -18.11 3.30 13.18
C GLU A 194 -16.65 3.50 13.63
N LYS A 195 -16.10 4.71 13.48
CA LYS A 195 -14.70 5.03 13.72
C LYS A 195 -13.75 4.13 12.92
N ILE A 196 -14.07 3.91 11.65
CA ILE A 196 -13.27 3.11 10.72
C ILE A 196 -12.71 4.02 9.64
N LEU A 197 -11.41 3.87 9.34
CA LEU A 197 -10.73 4.49 8.22
C LEU A 197 -10.10 3.42 7.35
N PHE A 198 -10.49 3.36 6.09
CA PHE A 198 -9.76 2.63 5.06
C PHE A 198 -8.73 3.58 4.44
N ALA A 199 -7.48 3.34 4.75
CA ALA A 199 -6.38 4.21 4.32
C ALA A 199 -5.76 3.80 2.98
N SER A 200 -6.22 2.69 2.39
CA SER A 200 -5.71 2.16 1.12
C SER A 200 -4.17 2.17 1.08
N GLU A 201 -3.55 2.61 -0.01
CA GLU A 201 -2.10 2.62 -0.17
C GLU A 201 -1.37 3.68 0.66
N VAL A 202 -2.09 4.59 1.32
CA VAL A 202 -1.47 5.51 2.29
C VAL A 202 -0.89 4.75 3.49
N PHE A 203 -1.45 3.58 3.82
CA PHE A 203 -0.95 2.68 4.85
C PHE A 203 -0.83 1.25 4.33
N THR A 204 0.36 0.65 4.47
CA THR A 204 0.61 -0.77 4.14
C THR A 204 1.20 -1.49 5.35
N ASN A 205 0.55 -2.59 5.79
CA ASN A 205 0.92 -3.27 7.03
C ASN A 205 2.08 -4.25 6.83
N HIS A 206 3.20 -4.04 7.56
CA HIS A 206 4.44 -4.83 7.50
C HIS A 206 5.05 -4.99 6.10
N ILE A 207 4.80 -4.04 5.22
CA ILE A 207 5.41 -3.96 3.90
C ILE A 207 6.38 -2.78 3.89
N PHE A 208 7.63 -3.02 3.47
CA PHE A 208 8.60 -1.94 3.31
C PHE A 208 8.07 -0.90 2.33
N PRO A 209 8.11 0.41 2.64
CA PRO A 209 7.47 1.44 1.84
C PRO A 209 7.80 1.32 0.34
N SER A 210 6.77 1.14 -0.48
CA SER A 210 6.90 1.08 -1.93
C SER A 210 6.78 2.50 -2.49
N MET A 211 7.86 3.02 -3.07
CA MET A 211 7.96 4.44 -3.42
C MET A 211 8.06 4.72 -4.91
N ARG A 212 7.69 3.76 -5.77
CA ARG A 212 7.87 3.91 -7.23
C ARG A 212 7.25 5.20 -7.80
N THR A 213 6.07 5.57 -7.32
CA THR A 213 5.30 6.76 -7.74
C THR A 213 5.08 7.73 -6.60
N ALA A 214 5.66 7.46 -5.42
CA ALA A 214 5.40 8.18 -4.19
C ALA A 214 6.02 9.58 -4.16
N TYR A 215 5.53 10.36 -3.20
CA TYR A 215 6.05 11.68 -2.81
C TYR A 215 6.57 11.58 -1.37
N PRO A 216 7.82 11.17 -1.16
CA PRO A 216 8.33 10.72 0.14
C PRO A 216 8.07 11.66 1.31
N SER A 217 8.44 12.94 1.17
CA SER A 217 8.25 13.95 2.22
C SER A 217 6.77 14.31 2.44
N GLU A 218 6.00 14.38 1.36
CA GLU A 218 4.57 14.67 1.43
C GLU A 218 3.79 13.49 2.01
N TRP A 219 4.22 12.25 1.74
CA TRP A 219 3.61 11.07 2.35
C TRP A 219 3.70 11.08 3.87
N ILE A 220 4.85 11.50 4.44
CA ILE A 220 4.96 11.70 5.89
C ILE A 220 3.92 12.72 6.37
N ALA A 221 3.78 13.86 5.70
CA ALA A 221 2.80 14.88 6.06
C ALA A 221 1.35 14.39 5.91
N THR A 222 1.07 13.55 4.91
CA THR A 222 -0.24 12.91 4.71
C THR A 222 -0.54 11.92 5.83
N LEU A 223 0.43 11.10 6.24
CA LEU A 223 0.29 10.18 7.38
C LEU A 223 -0.01 10.93 8.70
N GLU A 224 0.56 12.12 8.92
CA GLU A 224 0.24 12.94 10.08
C GLU A 224 -1.22 13.44 10.05
N ARG A 225 -1.73 13.83 8.86
CA ARG A 225 -3.14 14.22 8.71
C ARG A 225 -4.08 13.04 8.91
N VAL A 226 -3.72 11.88 8.37
CA VAL A 226 -4.47 10.62 8.57
C VAL A 226 -4.49 10.23 10.05
N ALA A 227 -3.37 10.38 10.76
CA ALA A 227 -3.28 10.10 12.20
C ALA A 227 -4.18 11.02 13.07
N ALA A 228 -4.57 12.19 12.56
CA ALA A 228 -5.47 13.11 13.26
C ALA A 228 -6.97 12.75 13.08
N ILE A 229 -7.31 11.81 12.21
CA ILE A 229 -8.68 11.32 12.03
C ILE A 229 -9.07 10.46 13.25
N ASP A 230 -10.24 10.72 13.85
CA ASP A 230 -10.76 9.91 14.97
C ASP A 230 -11.25 8.54 14.47
N ALA A 231 -10.30 7.63 14.24
CA ALA A 231 -10.56 6.26 13.81
C ALA A 231 -10.02 5.28 14.85
N ALA A 232 -10.87 4.37 15.32
CA ALA A 232 -10.48 3.27 16.20
C ALA A 232 -9.84 2.13 15.38
N MET A 233 -10.29 1.93 14.13
CA MET A 233 -9.80 0.93 13.20
C MET A 233 -9.24 1.61 11.96
N ILE A 234 -7.97 1.37 11.62
CA ILE A 234 -7.35 1.83 10.38
C ILE A 234 -7.06 0.60 9.52
N VAL A 235 -7.66 0.53 8.34
CA VAL A 235 -7.53 -0.60 7.41
C VAL A 235 -6.50 -0.26 6.35
N PRO A 236 -5.42 -1.06 6.19
CA PRO A 236 -4.41 -0.84 5.16
C PRO A 236 -4.89 -1.28 3.78
N GLY A 237 -4.34 -0.71 2.71
CA GLY A 237 -4.55 -1.22 1.34
C GLY A 237 -3.85 -2.55 1.10
N HIS A 238 -2.74 -2.78 1.79
CA HIS A 238 -1.98 -4.02 1.69
C HIS A 238 -1.57 -4.57 3.05
N GLY A 239 -1.45 -5.89 3.11
CA GLY A 239 -1.06 -6.61 4.32
C GLY A 239 -2.25 -7.12 5.12
N PHE A 240 -1.99 -7.66 6.31
CA PHE A 240 -3.03 -8.28 7.12
C PHE A 240 -3.89 -7.24 7.83
N VAL A 241 -5.18 -7.55 7.97
CA VAL A 241 -6.13 -6.80 8.77
C VAL A 241 -6.38 -7.59 10.05
N GLU A 242 -6.06 -6.97 11.19
CA GLU A 242 -6.12 -7.58 12.51
C GLU A 242 -7.10 -6.81 13.42
N ASP A 243 -7.02 -6.98 14.71
CA ASP A 243 -7.88 -6.24 15.64
C ASP A 243 -7.53 -4.73 15.67
N PRO A 244 -8.45 -3.86 16.13
CA PRO A 244 -8.23 -2.41 16.10
C PRO A 244 -6.98 -1.94 16.85
N ALA A 245 -6.64 -2.54 17.98
CA ALA A 245 -5.47 -2.13 18.77
C ALA A 245 -4.17 -2.48 18.04
N THR A 246 -4.12 -3.67 17.43
CA THR A 246 -3.01 -4.10 16.57
C THR A 246 -2.90 -3.17 15.38
N MET A 247 -3.99 -2.85 14.69
CA MET A 247 -3.93 -1.98 13.50
C MET A 247 -3.46 -0.57 13.84
N GLN A 248 -3.82 -0.02 15.00
CA GLN A 248 -3.30 1.26 15.48
C GLN A 248 -1.77 1.21 15.71
N ALA A 249 -1.29 0.14 16.37
CA ALA A 249 0.14 -0.04 16.60
C ALA A 249 0.92 -0.19 15.28
N GLU A 250 0.37 -0.93 14.33
CA GLU A 250 0.97 -1.13 13.00
C GLU A 250 0.99 0.15 12.17
N PHE A 251 -0.04 0.98 12.26
CA PHE A 251 -0.05 2.29 11.62
C PHE A 251 1.04 3.21 12.20
N VAL A 252 1.23 3.20 13.52
CA VAL A 252 2.34 3.94 14.17
C VAL A 252 3.69 3.38 13.69
N ALA A 253 3.85 2.07 13.61
CA ALA A 253 5.08 1.44 13.12
C ALA A 253 5.37 1.81 11.66
N PHE A 254 4.33 1.86 10.81
CA PHE A 254 4.48 2.30 9.41
C PHE A 254 4.91 3.77 9.29
N ARG A 255 4.35 4.66 10.11
CA ARG A 255 4.77 6.07 10.17
C ARG A 255 6.26 6.19 10.53
N HIS A 256 6.72 5.41 11.51
CA HIS A 256 8.14 5.38 11.89
C HIS A 256 9.02 4.81 10.77
N ALA A 257 8.55 3.76 10.08
CA ALA A 257 9.26 3.21 8.92
C ALA A 257 9.42 4.26 7.82
N MET A 258 8.35 4.98 7.49
CA MET A 258 8.39 6.07 6.51
C MET A 258 9.42 7.13 6.89
N GLY A 259 9.38 7.61 8.15
CA GLY A 259 10.35 8.58 8.67
C GLY A 259 11.80 8.06 8.56
N THR A 260 12.03 6.80 8.92
CA THR A 260 13.35 6.16 8.83
C THR A 260 13.83 6.07 7.39
N VAL A 261 12.98 5.63 6.47
CA VAL A 261 13.33 5.46 5.04
C VAL A 261 13.67 6.81 4.41
N VAL A 262 12.88 7.85 4.67
CA VAL A 262 13.13 9.18 4.12
C VAL A 262 14.39 9.79 4.74
N ALA A 263 14.56 9.73 6.07
CA ALA A 263 15.75 10.23 6.74
C ALA A 263 17.04 9.54 6.26
N GLU A 264 16.98 8.22 6.06
CA GLU A 264 18.12 7.47 5.55
C GLU A 264 18.43 7.83 4.08
N GLY A 265 17.41 8.01 3.25
CA GLY A 265 17.58 8.51 1.89
C GLY A 265 18.27 9.89 1.86
N ILE A 266 17.84 10.82 2.71
CA ILE A 266 18.47 12.15 2.86
C ILE A 266 19.94 12.01 3.27
N ARG A 267 20.22 11.18 4.27
CA ARG A 267 21.61 10.92 4.72
C ARG A 267 22.49 10.39 3.59
N LEU A 268 21.95 9.42 2.82
CA LEU A 268 22.68 8.77 1.73
C LEU A 268 22.90 9.73 0.55
N HIS A 269 21.92 10.58 0.22
CA HIS A 269 22.08 11.63 -0.79
C HIS A 269 23.23 12.58 -0.44
N GLY A 270 23.37 12.95 0.84
CA GLY A 270 24.47 13.79 1.33
C GLY A 270 25.89 13.17 1.19
N LEU A 271 25.99 11.87 0.88
CA LEU A 271 27.26 11.21 0.57
C LEU A 271 27.75 11.46 -0.87
N ASN A 272 26.92 12.08 -1.70
CA ASN A 272 27.21 12.33 -3.13
C ASN A 272 27.53 11.05 -3.93
N LEU A 273 26.92 9.93 -3.56
CA LEU A 273 27.00 8.66 -4.28
C LEU A 273 25.79 8.52 -5.22
N PRO A 274 25.95 7.78 -6.33
CA PRO A 274 24.78 7.33 -7.09
C PRO A 274 23.83 6.52 -6.20
N ALA A 275 22.52 6.62 -6.42
CA ALA A 275 21.53 5.90 -5.62
C ALA A 275 21.78 4.39 -5.56
N SER A 276 22.22 3.78 -6.68
CA SER A 276 22.60 2.37 -6.75
C SER A 276 23.69 1.96 -5.76
N ASP A 277 24.67 2.82 -5.56
CA ASP A 277 25.82 2.55 -4.69
C ASP A 277 25.49 2.85 -3.21
N ALA A 278 24.61 3.85 -3.01
CA ALA A 278 24.13 4.26 -1.69
C ALA A 278 23.31 3.17 -0.99
N VAL A 279 22.58 2.34 -1.73
CA VAL A 279 21.76 1.22 -1.21
C VAL A 279 22.58 0.29 -0.29
N ALA A 280 23.83 -0.01 -0.66
CA ALA A 280 24.68 -0.90 0.11
C ALA A 280 25.09 -0.32 1.48
N GLN A 281 24.96 1.01 1.66
CA GLN A 281 25.28 1.72 2.89
C GLN A 281 24.06 2.06 3.74
N ALA A 282 22.88 1.60 3.30
CA ALA A 282 21.62 1.93 3.95
C ALA A 282 21.45 1.21 5.30
N ARG A 283 20.83 1.93 6.24
CA ARG A 283 20.61 1.48 7.63
C ARG A 283 19.12 1.46 7.93
N TRP A 284 18.46 0.38 7.61
CA TRP A 284 17.02 0.25 7.74
C TRP A 284 16.54 -0.20 9.13
N GLY A 285 17.47 -0.59 10.02
CA GLY A 285 17.11 -1.16 11.32
C GLY A 285 16.27 -2.42 11.16
N GLU A 286 15.19 -2.50 11.93
CA GLU A 286 14.26 -3.64 11.90
C GLU A 286 13.46 -3.73 10.60
N TYR A 287 13.26 -2.61 9.88
CA TYR A 287 12.44 -2.56 8.67
C TYR A 287 13.02 -3.35 7.50
N VAL A 288 14.31 -3.75 7.56
CA VAL A 288 14.89 -4.69 6.60
C VAL A 288 14.14 -6.03 6.59
N ARG A 289 13.46 -6.39 7.69
CA ARG A 289 12.67 -7.62 7.81
C ARG A 289 11.27 -7.50 7.21
N TRP A 290 10.81 -6.30 6.90
CA TRP A 290 9.49 -6.10 6.34
C TRP A 290 9.40 -6.66 4.92
N THR A 291 8.21 -7.16 4.58
CA THR A 291 7.99 -7.78 3.28
C THR A 291 8.37 -6.84 2.14
N GLY A 292 9.11 -7.36 1.18
CA GLY A 292 9.52 -6.61 -0.02
C GLY A 292 10.65 -5.62 0.18
N SER A 293 11.35 -5.59 1.33
CA SER A 293 12.45 -4.66 1.59
C SER A 293 13.56 -4.74 0.53
N GLU A 294 13.97 -5.93 0.10
CA GLU A 294 15.01 -6.11 -0.93
C GLU A 294 14.65 -5.41 -2.25
N ARG A 295 13.37 -5.46 -2.64
CA ARG A 295 12.89 -4.85 -3.88
C ARG A 295 12.62 -3.36 -3.71
N ASN A 296 12.01 -2.98 -2.59
CA ASN A 296 11.49 -1.62 -2.41
C ASN A 296 12.57 -0.64 -1.91
N ALA A 297 13.59 -1.11 -1.17
CA ALA A 297 14.63 -0.24 -0.62
C ALA A 297 15.43 0.52 -1.71
N PRO A 298 15.90 -0.12 -2.79
CA PRO A 298 16.56 0.61 -3.88
C PRO A 298 15.64 1.65 -4.54
N ILE A 299 14.37 1.30 -4.71
CA ILE A 299 13.36 2.20 -5.29
C ILE A 299 13.12 3.39 -4.36
N ALA A 300 13.03 3.17 -3.06
CA ALA A 300 12.82 4.21 -2.07
C ALA A 300 14.00 5.21 -2.03
N ILE A 301 15.24 4.72 -2.04
CA ILE A 301 16.43 5.58 -2.11
C ILE A 301 16.39 6.42 -3.38
N GLN A 302 16.19 5.79 -4.55
CA GLN A 302 16.12 6.53 -5.80
C GLN A 302 15.04 7.61 -5.78
N ARG A 303 13.86 7.28 -5.21
CA ARG A 303 12.74 8.22 -5.15
C ARG A 303 12.99 9.40 -4.21
N VAL A 304 13.63 9.17 -3.05
CA VAL A 304 14.06 10.25 -2.16
C VAL A 304 15.13 11.12 -2.85
N PHE A 305 16.08 10.53 -3.57
CA PHE A 305 17.07 11.29 -4.35
C PHE A 305 16.40 12.14 -5.42
N ASP A 306 15.43 11.58 -6.15
CA ASP A 306 14.70 12.32 -7.19
C ASP A 306 13.89 13.48 -6.59
N GLU A 307 13.36 13.34 -5.37
CA GLU A 307 12.70 14.43 -4.64
C GLU A 307 13.69 15.54 -4.28
N LEU A 308 14.85 15.18 -3.69
CA LEU A 308 15.88 16.13 -3.29
C LEU A 308 16.51 16.85 -4.48
N ASP A 309 16.59 16.20 -5.63
CA ASP A 309 17.07 16.79 -6.88
C ASP A 309 15.99 17.63 -7.60
N GLY A 310 14.78 17.76 -7.05
CA GLY A 310 13.68 18.52 -7.64
C GLY A 310 13.08 17.88 -8.91
N LYS A 311 13.22 16.58 -9.10
CA LYS A 311 12.71 15.83 -10.26
C LYS A 311 11.25 15.40 -10.11
N LEU A 312 10.70 15.41 -8.87
CA LEU A 312 9.29 15.10 -8.63
C LEU A 312 8.42 16.34 -8.89
N LYS A 313 7.41 16.19 -9.74
CA LYS A 313 6.48 17.28 -10.12
C LYS A 313 5.14 17.14 -9.38
#